data_f927be2dc89ad9acd103b968c86a26da
#
_entry.id   f927be2dc89ad9acd103b968c86a26da
#
_cell.length_a   1.000
_cell.length_b   1.000
_cell.length_c   1.000
_cell.angle_alpha   90.00
_cell.angle_beta   90.00
_cell.angle_gamma   90.00
#
_symmetry.space_group_name_H-M   'P 1'
#
loop_
_entity.id
_entity.type
_entity.pdbx_description
1 polymer ?
#
loop_
_entity_poly.entity_id
_entity_poly.type
_entity_poly.pdbx_seq_one_letter_code
_entity_poly.pdbx_strand_id
1 'polypeptide(L)'
;MLQYHFNWKTLSVIAGITLWNFYFRFYPGAIRAPQIVAFLKHLLLHIPGKLLLVWDRLPAHRSRVVQEFVAAQKGRIHTEYLPAYAPELNPTEYIWGYCKHHKLPNACPKDFAELKHGARHALRNMRRRPTLITAFWKQASLWPE
;
A
#
# COMPACT_ATOMS: atom_id res chain seq x y z
N MET A 1 -3.01 -2.11 3.75
CA MET A 1 -1.96 -2.36 2.74
C MET A 1 -2.58 -3.09 1.57
N LEU A 2 -2.33 -2.65 0.35
CA LEU A 2 -2.96 -3.19 -0.84
C LEU A 2 -1.93 -3.52 -1.90
N GLN A 3 -2.14 -4.62 -2.59
CA GLN A 3 -1.40 -5.00 -3.78
C GLN A 3 -2.19 -4.59 -5.01
N TYR A 4 -1.55 -3.87 -5.94
CA TYR A 4 -2.15 -3.44 -7.19
C TYR A 4 -1.28 -3.84 -8.36
N HIS A 5 -1.90 -4.38 -9.42
CA HIS A 5 -1.23 -4.73 -10.66
C HIS A 5 -1.63 -3.79 -11.77
N PHE A 6 -0.65 -3.13 -12.38
CA PHE A 6 -0.86 -2.46 -13.66
C PHE A 6 -0.82 -3.51 -14.77
N ASN A 7 -1.71 -3.36 -15.76
CA ASN A 7 -1.84 -4.31 -16.88
C ASN A 7 -0.66 -4.30 -17.86
N TRP A 8 0.45 -3.71 -17.48
CA TRP A 8 1.65 -3.64 -18.29
C TRP A 8 2.70 -4.60 -17.76
N LYS A 9 2.57 -5.87 -18.16
CA LYS A 9 3.61 -6.89 -17.91
C LYS A 9 4.30 -6.74 -16.56
N THR A 10 3.55 -6.96 -15.46
CA THR A 10 4.15 -7.32 -14.20
C THR A 10 4.71 -6.21 -13.30
N LEU A 11 4.26 -4.96 -13.44
CA LEU A 11 4.54 -3.99 -12.40
C LEU A 11 3.52 -4.14 -11.26
N SER A 12 4.00 -4.47 -10.07
CA SER A 12 3.18 -4.52 -8.87
C SER A 12 3.61 -3.42 -7.91
N VAL A 13 2.66 -2.90 -7.16
CA VAL A 13 2.92 -1.89 -6.14
C VAL A 13 2.24 -2.30 -4.84
N ILE A 14 2.97 -2.13 -3.74
CA ILE A 14 2.45 -2.33 -2.39
C ILE A 14 2.50 -0.99 -1.66
N ALA A 15 1.45 -0.66 -0.93
CA ALA A 15 1.37 0.59 -0.19
C ALA A 15 0.78 0.42 1.21
N GLY A 16 1.18 1.28 2.10
CA GLY A 16 0.59 1.44 3.42
C GLY A 16 0.28 2.91 3.67
N ILE A 17 -0.91 3.20 4.18
CA ILE A 17 -1.38 4.54 4.46
C ILE A 17 -1.46 4.78 5.96
N THR A 18 -0.98 5.95 6.41
CA THR A 18 -1.21 6.48 7.75
C THR A 18 -2.19 7.64 7.68
N LEU A 19 -2.52 8.27 8.81
CA LEU A 19 -3.42 9.42 8.82
C LEU A 19 -2.88 10.63 8.04
N TRP A 20 -1.57 10.72 7.88
CA TRP A 20 -0.93 11.91 7.29
C TRP A 20 -0.01 11.62 6.12
N ASN A 21 0.29 10.35 5.87
CA ASN A 21 1.28 9.97 4.87
C ASN A 21 0.94 8.59 4.28
N PHE A 22 1.62 8.22 3.21
CA PHE A 22 1.62 6.84 2.78
C PHE A 22 3.00 6.46 2.24
N TYR A 23 3.26 5.15 2.23
CA TYR A 23 4.51 4.53 1.82
C TYR A 23 4.22 3.55 0.72
N PHE A 24 5.11 3.42 -0.26
CA PHE A 24 4.90 2.49 -1.36
C PHE A 24 6.22 1.95 -1.87
N ARG A 25 6.16 0.75 -2.45
CA ARG A 25 7.28 0.15 -3.17
C ARG A 25 6.78 -0.58 -4.40
N PHE A 26 7.62 -0.59 -5.45
CA PHE A 26 7.35 -1.27 -6.69
C PHE A 26 8.16 -2.55 -6.79
N TYR A 27 7.54 -3.58 -7.34
CA TYR A 27 8.20 -4.86 -7.59
C TYR A 27 7.86 -5.36 -8.98
N PRO A 28 8.81 -5.99 -9.71
CA PRO A 28 8.47 -6.74 -10.91
C PRO A 28 7.77 -8.03 -10.51
N GLY A 29 6.69 -8.37 -11.20
CA GLY A 29 5.93 -9.59 -10.93
C GLY A 29 5.02 -9.50 -9.73
N ALA A 30 4.55 -10.65 -9.27
CA ALA A 30 3.61 -10.74 -8.15
C ALA A 30 4.26 -10.40 -6.81
N ILE A 31 3.50 -9.75 -5.94
CA ILE A 31 3.92 -9.51 -4.57
C ILE A 31 3.60 -10.74 -3.74
N ARG A 32 4.62 -11.33 -3.15
CA ARG A 32 4.55 -12.52 -2.30
C ARG A 32 5.10 -12.23 -0.91
N ALA A 33 5.14 -13.23 -0.05
CA ALA A 33 5.58 -13.08 1.33
C ALA A 33 6.95 -12.37 1.49
N PRO A 34 8.00 -12.67 0.69
CA PRO A 34 9.27 -11.96 0.83
C PRO A 34 9.16 -10.45 0.57
N GLN A 35 8.36 -10.04 -0.41
CA GLN A 35 8.16 -8.62 -0.72
C GLN A 35 7.38 -7.92 0.40
N ILE A 36 6.40 -8.61 0.98
CA ILE A 36 5.64 -8.09 2.13
C ILE A 36 6.57 -7.86 3.31
N VAL A 37 7.42 -8.84 3.63
CA VAL A 37 8.41 -8.70 4.71
C VAL A 37 9.35 -7.52 4.44
N ALA A 38 9.84 -7.38 3.21
CA ALA A 38 10.71 -6.26 2.84
C ALA A 38 9.99 -4.92 3.02
N PHE A 39 8.71 -4.85 2.65
CA PHE A 39 7.90 -3.65 2.84
C PHE A 39 7.67 -3.32 4.32
N LEU A 40 7.40 -4.32 5.15
CA LEU A 40 7.26 -4.13 6.60
C LEU A 40 8.57 -3.61 7.22
N LYS A 41 9.70 -4.13 6.79
CA LYS A 41 11.01 -3.58 7.21
C LYS A 41 11.16 -2.11 6.82
N HIS A 42 10.73 -1.75 5.62
CA HIS A 42 10.74 -0.36 5.16
C HIS A 42 9.86 0.53 6.06
N LEU A 43 8.66 0.09 6.39
CA LEU A 43 7.77 0.81 7.31
C LEU A 43 8.42 1.00 8.68
N LEU A 44 9.07 -0.03 9.22
CA LEU A 44 9.71 0.05 10.54
C LEU A 44 10.88 1.03 10.56
N LEU A 45 11.56 1.24 9.44
CA LEU A 45 12.62 2.24 9.33
C LEU A 45 12.09 3.68 9.34
N HIS A 46 10.88 3.90 8.83
CA HIS A 46 10.34 5.24 8.61
C HIS A 46 9.29 5.65 9.64
N ILE A 47 8.66 4.70 10.31
CA ILE A 47 7.62 4.96 11.31
C ILE A 47 8.14 4.55 12.69
N PRO A 48 8.39 5.50 13.60
CA PRO A 48 8.87 5.18 14.94
C PRO A 48 7.76 4.60 15.81
N GLY A 49 8.14 3.80 16.79
CA GLY A 49 7.23 3.26 17.80
C GLY A 49 6.47 2.03 17.33
N LYS A 50 5.39 1.74 18.03
CA LYS A 50 4.54 0.58 17.75
C LYS A 50 3.65 0.83 16.55
N LEU A 51 3.48 -0.19 15.72
CA LEU A 51 2.62 -0.18 14.55
C LEU A 51 1.39 -1.05 14.79
N LEU A 52 0.21 -0.48 14.58
CA LEU A 52 -1.00 -1.26 14.35
C LEU A 52 -1.21 -1.36 12.84
N LEU A 53 -1.03 -2.55 12.30
CA LEU A 53 -1.14 -2.81 10.87
C LEU A 53 -2.50 -3.43 10.59
N VAL A 54 -3.34 -2.69 9.85
CA VAL A 54 -4.66 -3.16 9.43
C VAL A 54 -4.60 -3.47 7.93
N TRP A 55 -4.92 -4.69 7.55
CA TRP A 55 -4.84 -5.14 6.17
C TRP A 55 -5.93 -6.16 5.83
N ASP A 56 -6.07 -6.46 4.55
CA ASP A 56 -7.01 -7.48 4.11
C ASP A 56 -6.50 -8.91 4.40
N ARG A 57 -7.32 -9.90 4.06
CA ARG A 57 -7.04 -11.31 4.34
C ARG A 57 -6.39 -12.03 3.15
N LEU A 58 -5.61 -11.36 2.33
CA LEU A 58 -4.89 -12.04 1.25
C LEU A 58 -4.03 -13.18 1.82
N PRO A 59 -3.93 -14.31 1.11
CA PRO A 59 -3.13 -15.44 1.60
C PRO A 59 -1.68 -15.08 1.92
N ALA A 60 -1.08 -14.17 1.15
CA ALA A 60 0.29 -13.72 1.39
C ALA A 60 0.42 -12.98 2.74
N HIS A 61 -0.60 -12.22 3.15
CA HIS A 61 -0.62 -11.54 4.46
C HIS A 61 -0.71 -12.52 5.62
N ARG A 62 -1.35 -13.67 5.40
CA ARG A 62 -1.52 -14.72 6.40
C ARG A 62 -0.45 -15.80 6.34
N SER A 63 0.54 -15.66 5.47
CA SER A 63 1.58 -16.65 5.29
C SER A 63 2.42 -16.81 6.56
N ARG A 64 2.96 -18.00 6.72
CA ARG A 64 3.84 -18.31 7.86
C ARG A 64 5.05 -17.39 7.92
N VAL A 65 5.65 -17.09 6.77
CA VAL A 65 6.83 -16.21 6.68
C VAL A 65 6.53 -14.81 7.24
N VAL A 66 5.38 -14.24 6.86
CA VAL A 66 4.95 -12.93 7.35
C VAL A 66 4.63 -12.99 8.83
N GLN A 67 3.91 -14.00 9.30
CA GLN A 67 3.58 -14.16 10.72
C GLN A 67 4.82 -14.32 11.58
N GLU A 68 5.79 -15.11 11.14
CA GLU A 68 7.06 -15.27 11.85
C GLU A 68 7.84 -13.96 11.92
N PHE A 69 7.85 -13.20 10.83
CA PHE A 69 8.50 -11.88 10.84
C PHE A 69 7.85 -10.94 11.85
N VAL A 70 6.51 -10.86 11.85
CA VAL A 70 5.76 -10.01 12.79
C VAL A 70 6.04 -10.43 14.23
N ALA A 71 6.02 -11.71 14.52
CA ALA A 71 6.31 -12.23 15.86
C ALA A 71 7.73 -11.90 16.32
N ALA A 72 8.70 -11.92 15.41
CA ALA A 72 10.09 -11.60 15.71
C ALA A 72 10.31 -10.12 16.08
N GLN A 73 9.34 -9.24 15.80
CA GLN A 73 9.42 -7.83 16.17
C GLN A 73 9.06 -7.54 17.64
N LYS A 74 8.75 -8.57 18.42
CA LYS A 74 8.53 -8.50 19.87
C LYS A 74 7.50 -7.45 20.29
N GLY A 75 6.35 -7.45 19.63
CA GLY A 75 5.23 -6.56 19.95
C GLY A 75 5.30 -5.18 19.31
N ARG A 76 6.31 -4.88 18.52
CA ARG A 76 6.37 -3.61 17.78
C ARG A 76 5.32 -3.51 16.68
N ILE A 77 4.95 -4.65 16.07
CA ILE A 77 3.89 -4.74 15.07
C ILE A 77 2.74 -5.57 15.64
N HIS A 78 1.56 -4.99 15.69
CA HIS A 78 0.31 -5.70 15.94
C HIS A 78 -0.52 -5.70 14.67
N THR A 79 -1.06 -6.85 14.27
CA THR A 79 -1.82 -6.99 13.03
C THR A 79 -3.29 -7.27 13.29
N GLU A 80 -4.14 -6.62 12.51
CA GLU A 80 -5.58 -6.84 12.47
C GLU A 80 -6.04 -6.97 11.03
N TYR A 81 -7.09 -7.75 10.80
CA TYR A 81 -7.64 -7.94 9.46
C TYR A 81 -8.90 -7.12 9.26
N LEU A 82 -9.03 -6.53 8.07
CA LEU A 82 -10.29 -5.95 7.64
C LEU A 82 -11.35 -7.05 7.50
N PRO A 83 -12.64 -6.70 7.63
CA PRO A 83 -13.72 -7.66 7.34
C PRO A 83 -13.56 -8.24 5.94
N ALA A 84 -13.94 -9.51 5.78
CA ALA A 84 -13.92 -10.17 4.49
C ALA A 84 -14.87 -9.45 3.51
N TYR A 85 -14.45 -9.37 2.24
CA TYR A 85 -15.26 -8.76 1.16
C TYR A 85 -15.66 -7.30 1.41
N ALA A 86 -14.82 -6.52 2.08
CA ALA A 86 -15.07 -5.12 2.37
C ALA A 86 -13.94 -4.21 1.85
N PRO A 87 -13.64 -4.20 0.52
CA PRO A 87 -12.58 -3.36 -0.02
C PRO A 87 -12.85 -1.86 0.18
N GLU A 88 -14.11 -1.46 0.28
CA GLU A 88 -14.51 -0.08 0.53
C GLU A 88 -14.04 0.46 1.88
N LEU A 89 -13.69 -0.41 2.81
CA LEU A 89 -13.13 -0.04 4.10
C LEU A 89 -11.60 0.09 4.08
N ASN A 90 -10.97 -0.16 2.94
CA ASN A 90 -9.52 -0.08 2.81
C ASN A 90 -9.14 1.24 2.13
N PRO A 91 -8.59 2.23 2.86
CA PRO A 91 -8.27 3.53 2.27
C PRO A 91 -7.21 3.46 1.17
N THR A 92 -6.38 2.42 1.11
CA THR A 92 -5.40 2.26 0.03
C THR A 92 -6.07 2.01 -1.33
N GLU A 93 -7.28 1.45 -1.37
CA GLU A 93 -8.04 1.29 -2.62
C GLU A 93 -8.29 2.64 -3.31
N TYR A 94 -8.51 3.69 -2.52
CA TYR A 94 -8.76 5.03 -3.05
C TYR A 94 -7.50 5.70 -3.58
N ILE A 95 -6.32 5.32 -3.07
CA ILE A 95 -5.03 5.73 -3.65
C ILE A 95 -4.95 5.26 -5.10
N TRP A 96 -5.26 4.00 -5.34
CA TRP A 96 -5.20 3.41 -6.67
C TRP A 96 -6.23 4.01 -7.61
N GLY A 97 -7.46 4.18 -7.13
CA GLY A 97 -8.53 4.80 -7.90
C GLY A 97 -8.16 6.22 -8.32
N TYR A 98 -7.67 7.03 -7.41
CA TYR A 98 -7.23 8.38 -7.71
C TYR A 98 -6.08 8.41 -8.71
N CYS A 99 -5.09 7.55 -8.52
CA CYS A 99 -3.93 7.45 -9.40
C CYS A 99 -4.35 7.11 -10.83
N LYS A 100 -5.25 6.12 -10.98
CA LYS A 100 -5.78 5.73 -12.30
C LYS A 100 -6.55 6.85 -12.97
N HIS A 101 -7.44 7.52 -12.25
CA HIS A 101 -8.37 8.48 -12.85
C HIS A 101 -7.76 9.86 -13.08
N HIS A 102 -6.79 10.27 -12.24
CA HIS A 102 -6.31 11.64 -12.25
C HIS A 102 -4.84 11.79 -12.66
N LYS A 103 -4.03 10.75 -12.55
CA LYS A 103 -2.59 10.84 -12.80
C LYS A 103 -2.10 10.04 -13.99
N LEU A 104 -2.74 8.90 -14.29
CA LEU A 104 -2.29 7.99 -15.34
C LEU A 104 -3.29 7.76 -16.49
N PRO A 105 -4.42 8.48 -16.63
CA PRO A 105 -5.47 8.10 -17.59
C PRO A 105 -5.00 8.12 -19.05
N ASN A 106 -4.03 8.95 -19.40
CA ASN A 106 -3.51 9.11 -20.75
C ASN A 106 -2.05 8.72 -20.88
N ALA A 107 -1.52 7.99 -19.90
CA ALA A 107 -0.14 7.56 -19.95
C ALA A 107 0.04 6.44 -20.99
N CYS A 108 1.02 6.60 -21.87
CA CYS A 108 1.39 5.60 -22.87
C CYS A 108 2.85 5.22 -22.66
N PRO A 109 3.19 4.47 -21.58
CA PRO A 109 4.57 4.11 -21.30
C PRO A 109 5.12 3.18 -22.37
N LYS A 110 6.35 3.42 -22.78
CA LYS A 110 7.03 2.62 -23.81
C LYS A 110 7.58 1.31 -23.26
N ASP A 111 7.95 1.30 -21.98
CA ASP A 111 8.54 0.14 -21.34
C ASP A 111 8.25 0.13 -19.85
N PHE A 112 8.70 -0.90 -19.16
CA PHE A 112 8.52 -1.09 -17.72
C PHE A 112 9.16 0.05 -16.89
N ALA A 113 10.36 0.49 -17.28
CA ALA A 113 11.07 1.55 -16.56
C ALA A 113 10.31 2.87 -16.62
N GLU A 114 9.75 3.20 -17.77
CA GLU A 114 8.94 4.41 -17.97
C GLU A 114 7.63 4.33 -17.17
N LEU A 115 6.97 3.18 -17.17
CA LEU A 115 5.77 2.95 -16.36
C LEU A 115 6.06 3.14 -14.88
N LYS A 116 7.12 2.53 -14.37
CA LYS A 116 7.54 2.64 -12.98
C LYS A 116 7.87 4.09 -12.60
N HIS A 117 8.58 4.80 -13.48
CA HIS A 117 8.92 6.21 -13.26
C HIS A 117 7.67 7.07 -13.15
N GLY A 118 6.74 6.93 -14.09
CA GLY A 118 5.49 7.68 -14.11
C GLY A 118 4.62 7.41 -12.89
N ALA A 119 4.47 6.14 -12.51
CA ALA A 119 3.70 5.74 -11.34
C ALA A 119 4.33 6.29 -10.05
N ARG A 120 5.65 6.20 -9.91
CA ARG A 120 6.37 6.74 -8.75
C ARG A 120 6.19 8.25 -8.63
N HIS A 121 6.30 8.97 -9.74
CA HIS A 121 6.11 10.41 -9.77
C HIS A 121 4.68 10.79 -9.32
N ALA A 122 3.68 10.10 -9.87
CA ALA A 122 2.28 10.32 -9.51
C ALA A 122 2.03 10.09 -8.01
N LEU A 123 2.51 8.98 -7.46
CA LEU A 123 2.34 8.66 -6.05
C LEU A 123 3.08 9.65 -5.14
N ARG A 124 4.27 10.09 -5.51
CA ARG A 124 5.00 11.11 -4.74
C ARG A 124 4.27 12.43 -4.71
N ASN A 125 3.67 12.85 -5.83
CA ASN A 125 2.88 14.07 -5.88
C ASN A 125 1.63 13.97 -4.98
N MET A 126 0.94 12.85 -5.02
CA MET A 126 -0.22 12.61 -4.17
C MET A 126 0.16 12.64 -2.68
N ARG A 127 1.29 12.04 -2.31
CA ARG A 127 1.77 11.99 -0.93
C ARG A 127 2.04 13.37 -0.34
N ARG A 128 2.37 14.36 -1.16
CA ARG A 128 2.61 15.75 -0.72
C ARG A 128 1.33 16.52 -0.43
N ARG A 129 0.17 15.90 -0.60
CA ARG A 129 -1.14 16.53 -0.40
C ARG A 129 -1.86 15.93 0.81
N PRO A 130 -1.67 16.48 2.03
CA PRO A 130 -2.30 15.94 3.24
C PRO A 130 -3.82 15.89 3.18
N THR A 131 -4.46 16.86 2.53
CA THR A 131 -5.91 16.91 2.35
C THR A 131 -6.41 15.72 1.51
N LEU A 132 -5.62 15.28 0.55
CA LEU A 132 -5.95 14.12 -0.28
C LEU A 132 -5.90 12.83 0.55
N ILE A 133 -4.89 12.67 1.38
CA ILE A 133 -4.76 11.52 2.27
C ILE A 133 -5.94 11.47 3.24
N THR A 134 -6.31 12.58 3.84
CA THR A 134 -7.49 12.69 4.69
C THR A 134 -8.76 12.29 3.95
N ALA A 135 -8.89 12.71 2.69
CA ALA A 135 -10.03 12.36 1.85
C ALA A 135 -10.16 10.85 1.63
N PHE A 136 -9.04 10.13 1.46
CA PHE A 136 -9.05 8.68 1.31
C PHE A 136 -9.57 7.98 2.58
N TRP A 137 -9.17 8.44 3.75
CA TRP A 137 -9.67 7.93 5.02
C TRP A 137 -11.16 8.20 5.19
N LYS A 138 -11.62 9.38 4.81
CA LYS A 138 -13.04 9.74 4.86
C LYS A 138 -13.87 8.88 3.91
N GLN A 139 -13.38 8.62 2.70
CA GLN A 139 -14.04 7.72 1.75
C GLN A 139 -14.19 6.30 2.31
N ALA A 140 -13.21 5.82 3.05
CA ALA A 140 -13.25 4.52 3.71
C ALA A 140 -14.10 4.53 4.98
N SER A 141 -14.68 5.67 5.39
CA SER A 141 -15.46 5.85 6.63
C SER A 141 -14.65 5.52 7.89
N LEU A 142 -13.35 5.73 7.83
CA LEU A 142 -12.42 5.44 8.94
C LEU A 142 -11.75 6.69 9.50
N TRP A 143 -12.17 7.87 9.07
CA TRP A 143 -11.61 9.10 9.62
C TRP A 143 -12.14 9.33 11.04
N PRO A 144 -11.26 9.56 12.02
CA PRO A 144 -11.70 9.91 13.37
C PRO A 144 -12.48 11.22 13.38
N GLU A 145 -13.59 11.27 14.10
CA GLU A 145 -14.37 12.50 14.31
C GLU A 145 -13.71 13.38 15.38
#